data_0a246cee90f22a409f7c717cc67eb0fb
#
_entry.id   0a246cee90f22a409f7c717cc67eb0fb
#
_cell.length_a   1.000
_cell.length_b   1.000
_cell.length_c   1.000
_cell.angle_alpha   90.00
_cell.angle_beta   90.00
_cell.angle_gamma   90.00
#
_symmetry.space_group_name_H-M   'P 1'
#
loop_
_entity.id
_entity.type
_entity.pdbx_description
1 polymer ?
#
loop_
_entity_poly.entity_id
_entity_poly.type
_entity_poly.pdbx_seq_one_letter_code
_entity_poly.pdbx_strand_id
1 'polypeptide(L)'
;MSRLPPSSTERIDRSRPLGFRWCGRALEGFEGDTVASALWGAGVRTFGRSFEYHRPRGLYDLEGEGSSQLVSIDGIPNQSAGTTPLREGMEVGAQNVRGDPRFDVYGLLDRLDRFMPAGFYYRLFHRPAWAARFFQERMRGLAGLGVLRLDVPDRGEHAERYLKADVAVVGGGPAGLSAALEAG
;
A
#
# COMPACT_ATOMS: atom_id res chain seq x y z
N MET A 1 -2.28 -11.57 20.01
CA MET A 1 -1.92 -12.16 18.71
C MET A 1 -3.21 -12.51 17.98
N SER A 2 -3.34 -12.09 16.72
CA SER A 2 -4.60 -12.28 15.96
C SER A 2 -4.43 -13.26 14.78
N ARG A 3 -3.41 -14.12 14.84
CA ARG A 3 -3.23 -15.18 13.86
C ARG A 3 -4.10 -16.38 14.19
N LEU A 4 -4.64 -17.03 13.18
CA LEU A 4 -5.30 -18.32 13.31
C LEU A 4 -4.31 -19.40 13.77
N PRO A 5 -4.79 -20.51 14.33
CA PRO A 5 -3.95 -21.68 14.58
C PRO A 5 -3.19 -22.11 13.31
N PRO A 6 -2.00 -22.72 13.44
CA PRO A 6 -1.25 -23.22 12.29
C PRO A 6 -2.08 -24.21 11.47
N SER A 7 -1.95 -24.15 10.16
CA SER A 7 -2.60 -25.08 9.23
C SER A 7 -1.54 -25.84 8.42
N SER A 8 -1.83 -27.08 8.06
CA SER A 8 -0.95 -27.90 7.20
C SER A 8 -0.75 -27.31 5.80
N THR A 9 -1.62 -26.39 5.38
CA THR A 9 -1.53 -25.67 4.10
C THR A 9 -0.87 -24.30 4.22
N GLU A 10 -0.48 -23.90 5.44
CA GLU A 10 0.17 -22.62 5.67
C GLU A 10 1.56 -22.60 5.04
N ARG A 11 1.88 -21.49 4.35
CA ARG A 11 3.21 -21.28 3.74
C ARG A 11 4.13 -20.44 4.61
N ILE A 12 3.63 -19.95 5.74
CA ILE A 12 4.39 -19.13 6.68
C ILE A 12 5.13 -20.07 7.65
N ASP A 13 6.45 -19.97 7.69
CA ASP A 13 7.26 -20.72 8.65
C ASP A 13 7.33 -19.98 9.99
N ARG A 14 6.48 -20.36 10.93
CA ARG A 14 6.40 -19.74 12.25
C ARG A 14 7.59 -20.09 13.16
N SER A 15 8.46 -21.00 12.77
CA SER A 15 9.69 -21.28 13.50
C SER A 15 10.81 -20.28 13.19
N ARG A 16 10.64 -19.46 12.15
CA ARG A 16 11.62 -18.47 11.68
C ARG A 16 11.06 -17.05 11.81
N PRO A 17 11.15 -16.44 13.00
CA PRO A 17 10.71 -15.07 13.21
C PRO A 17 11.59 -14.10 12.43
N LEU A 18 10.97 -13.02 11.94
CA LEU A 18 11.62 -11.90 11.25
C LEU A 18 11.24 -10.61 11.96
N GLY A 19 12.26 -9.87 12.44
CA GLY A 19 12.08 -8.57 13.03
C GLY A 19 11.96 -7.47 11.96
N PHE A 20 10.98 -6.58 12.11
CA PHE A 20 10.83 -5.41 11.24
C PHE A 20 10.31 -4.21 12.01
N ARG A 21 10.31 -3.04 11.39
CA ARG A 21 9.78 -1.81 12.00
C ARG A 21 8.53 -1.33 11.27
N TRP A 22 7.53 -0.93 12.05
CA TRP A 22 6.34 -0.27 11.57
C TRP A 22 6.21 1.12 12.18
N CYS A 23 6.36 2.17 11.38
CA CYS A 23 6.35 3.56 11.86
C CYS A 23 7.26 3.74 13.09
N GLY A 24 8.48 3.19 13.03
CA GLY A 24 9.48 3.22 14.11
C GLY A 24 9.27 2.20 15.24
N ARG A 25 8.15 1.51 15.33
CA ARG A 25 7.88 0.45 16.33
C ARG A 25 8.43 -0.88 15.86
N ALA A 26 9.19 -1.57 16.70
CA ALA A 26 9.60 -2.94 16.43
C ALA A 26 8.38 -3.89 16.47
N LEU A 27 8.24 -4.69 15.44
CA LEU A 27 7.25 -5.75 15.29
C LEU A 27 7.94 -7.04 14.84
N GLU A 28 7.23 -8.14 14.97
CA GLU A 28 7.67 -9.45 14.54
C GLU A 28 6.67 -10.05 13.54
N GLY A 29 7.20 -10.62 12.48
CA GLY A 29 6.53 -11.49 11.52
C GLY A 29 7.30 -12.80 11.40
N PHE A 30 7.04 -13.56 10.35
CA PHE A 30 7.67 -14.86 10.12
C PHE A 30 8.09 -14.98 8.66
N GLU A 31 9.02 -15.89 8.39
CA GLU A 31 9.38 -16.21 7.01
C GLU A 31 8.17 -16.72 6.22
N GLY A 32 8.02 -16.23 4.99
CA GLY A 32 6.84 -16.49 4.16
C GLY A 32 5.69 -15.49 4.36
N ASP A 33 5.77 -14.61 5.36
CA ASP A 33 4.83 -13.48 5.46
C ASP A 33 5.04 -12.48 4.31
N THR A 34 3.94 -11.87 3.89
CA THR A 34 4.00 -10.56 3.22
C THR A 34 3.99 -9.46 4.28
N VAL A 35 4.35 -8.24 3.90
CA VAL A 35 4.26 -7.08 4.80
C VAL A 35 2.84 -6.94 5.35
N ALA A 36 1.81 -7.15 4.52
CA ALA A 36 0.42 -7.05 4.95
C ALA A 36 0.04 -8.14 5.96
N SER A 37 0.43 -9.40 5.73
CA SER A 37 0.11 -10.50 6.66
C SER A 37 0.84 -10.34 7.99
N ALA A 38 2.08 -9.87 7.98
CA ALA A 38 2.85 -9.58 9.19
C ALA A 38 2.22 -8.45 10.01
N LEU A 39 1.88 -7.33 9.36
CA LEU A 39 1.20 -6.20 10.00
C LEU A 39 -0.14 -6.64 10.59
N TRP A 40 -0.93 -7.39 9.82
CA TRP A 40 -2.22 -7.90 10.28
C TRP A 40 -2.07 -8.85 11.47
N GLY A 41 -1.10 -9.76 11.40
CA GLY A 41 -0.74 -10.67 12.49
C GLY A 41 -0.30 -9.94 13.75
N ALA A 42 0.41 -8.81 13.61
CA ALA A 42 0.82 -7.95 14.71
C ALA A 42 -0.31 -7.04 15.25
N GLY A 43 -1.53 -7.14 14.69
CA GLY A 43 -2.68 -6.34 15.13
C GLY A 43 -2.82 -4.97 14.47
N VAL A 44 -1.99 -4.65 13.48
CA VAL A 44 -2.12 -3.41 12.70
C VAL A 44 -3.28 -3.56 11.72
N ARG A 45 -4.21 -2.62 11.72
CA ARG A 45 -5.41 -2.62 10.87
C ARG A 45 -5.43 -1.45 9.90
N THR A 46 -4.69 -0.40 10.20
CA THR A 46 -4.60 0.81 9.39
C THR A 46 -3.20 0.93 8.82
N PHE A 47 -3.05 0.79 7.51
CA PHE A 47 -1.78 0.87 6.79
C PHE A 47 -1.52 2.26 6.24
N GLY A 48 -2.57 3.05 6.11
CA GLY A 48 -2.50 4.42 5.63
C GLY A 48 -3.86 5.10 5.73
N ARG A 49 -3.95 6.28 5.17
CA ARG A 49 -5.18 7.08 5.14
C ARG A 49 -5.54 7.47 3.71
N SER A 50 -6.84 7.63 3.46
CA SER A 50 -7.30 8.09 2.15
C SER A 50 -6.91 9.55 1.91
N PHE A 51 -6.88 9.91 0.66
CA PHE A 51 -6.43 11.21 0.18
C PHE A 51 -7.30 12.38 0.66
N GLU A 52 -8.61 12.30 0.51
CA GLU A 52 -9.51 13.43 0.70
C GLU A 52 -9.96 13.57 2.16
N TYR A 53 -10.46 12.49 2.73
CA TYR A 53 -11.07 12.49 4.07
C TYR A 53 -10.19 11.85 5.14
N HIS A 54 -8.98 11.44 4.80
CA HIS A 54 -8.09 10.72 5.72
C HIS A 54 -8.73 9.51 6.40
N ARG A 55 -9.64 8.85 5.72
CA ARG A 55 -10.27 7.61 6.20
C ARG A 55 -9.24 6.48 6.31
N PRO A 56 -9.34 5.63 7.34
CA PRO A 56 -8.43 4.50 7.49
C PRO A 56 -8.41 3.62 6.25
N ARG A 57 -7.22 3.21 5.84
CA ARG A 57 -6.97 2.25 4.76
C ARG A 57 -6.16 1.09 5.30
N GLY A 58 -6.44 -0.11 4.84
CA GLY A 58 -5.78 -1.33 5.29
C GLY A 58 -6.06 -2.49 4.36
N LEU A 59 -6.02 -3.70 4.89
CA LEU A 59 -6.28 -4.92 4.13
C LEU A 59 -7.78 -5.07 3.88
N TYR A 60 -8.24 -4.80 2.66
CA TYR A 60 -9.63 -4.92 2.24
C TYR A 60 -9.87 -6.06 1.25
N ASP A 61 -8.81 -6.54 0.63
CA ASP A 61 -8.83 -7.68 -0.29
C ASP A 61 -7.66 -8.61 0.03
N LEU A 62 -7.73 -9.83 -0.48
CA LEU A 62 -6.69 -10.86 -0.32
C LEU A 62 -5.82 -11.01 -1.57
N GLU A 63 -6.12 -10.27 -2.62
CA GLU A 63 -5.38 -10.31 -3.90
C GLU A 63 -4.06 -9.54 -3.85
N GLY A 64 -3.94 -8.62 -2.88
CA GLY A 64 -2.71 -7.87 -2.63
C GLY A 64 -2.49 -6.70 -3.58
N GLU A 65 -3.37 -6.47 -4.54
CA GLU A 65 -3.24 -5.40 -5.54
C GLU A 65 -4.04 -4.13 -5.21
N GLY A 66 -4.80 -4.17 -4.13
CA GLY A 66 -5.63 -3.05 -3.71
C GLY A 66 -4.81 -1.81 -3.32
N SER A 67 -5.19 -0.64 -3.85
CA SER A 67 -4.58 0.65 -3.51
C SER A 67 -4.67 1.01 -2.02
N SER A 68 -5.50 0.30 -1.27
CA SER A 68 -5.67 0.47 0.18
C SER A 68 -4.51 -0.11 1.00
N GLN A 69 -3.66 -0.93 0.39
CA GLN A 69 -2.55 -1.64 1.02
C GLN A 69 -1.19 -1.00 0.73
N LEU A 70 -1.17 0.20 0.16
CA LEU A 70 0.09 0.89 -0.14
C LEU A 70 0.76 1.39 1.13
N VAL A 71 2.04 1.10 1.23
CA VAL A 71 2.93 1.49 2.33
C VAL A 71 4.24 2.03 1.79
N SER A 72 5.01 2.69 2.62
CA SER A 72 6.41 3.00 2.34
C SER A 72 7.28 1.88 2.88
N ILE A 73 8.20 1.38 2.08
CA ILE A 73 9.16 0.34 2.48
C ILE A 73 10.58 0.84 2.22
N ASP A 74 11.41 0.85 3.24
CA ASP A 74 12.80 1.31 3.20
C ASP A 74 12.92 2.71 2.54
N GLY A 75 11.95 3.59 2.86
CA GLY A 75 11.85 4.93 2.31
C GLY A 75 11.26 5.04 0.90
N ILE A 76 10.94 3.92 0.24
CA ILE A 76 10.32 3.90 -1.09
C ILE A 76 8.79 3.89 -0.92
N PRO A 77 8.07 4.92 -1.38
CA PRO A 77 6.63 4.99 -1.26
C PRO A 77 5.90 4.09 -2.27
N ASN A 78 4.60 3.93 -2.08
CA ASN A 78 3.67 3.24 -2.99
C ASN A 78 4.01 1.75 -3.22
N GLN A 79 4.59 1.10 -2.21
CA GLN A 79 4.83 -0.33 -2.27
C GLN A 79 3.59 -1.10 -1.81
N SER A 80 3.23 -2.15 -2.54
CA SER A 80 2.12 -3.02 -2.14
C SER A 80 2.51 -3.89 -0.95
N ALA A 81 1.88 -3.68 0.19
CA ALA A 81 2.10 -4.52 1.36
C ALA A 81 1.63 -5.96 1.15
N GLY A 82 0.61 -6.17 0.32
CA GLY A 82 0.02 -7.48 0.04
C GLY A 82 0.92 -8.41 -0.77
N THR A 83 1.73 -7.84 -1.65
CA THR A 83 2.60 -8.62 -2.56
C THR A 83 4.08 -8.56 -2.19
N THR A 84 4.50 -7.67 -1.31
CA THR A 84 5.90 -7.55 -0.90
C THR A 84 6.23 -8.57 0.20
N PRO A 85 7.17 -9.51 -0.03
CA PRO A 85 7.62 -10.43 1.00
C PRO A 85 8.29 -9.69 2.16
N LEU A 86 8.03 -10.13 3.38
CA LEU A 86 8.68 -9.61 4.57
C LEU A 86 10.16 -10.01 4.58
N ARG A 87 11.02 -9.09 5.02
CA ARG A 87 12.46 -9.33 5.21
C ARG A 87 12.90 -8.83 6.57
N GLU A 88 13.93 -9.44 7.12
CA GLU A 88 14.55 -9.01 8.37
C GLU A 88 15.05 -7.56 8.27
N GLY A 89 14.80 -6.78 9.31
CA GLY A 89 15.23 -5.38 9.42
C GLY A 89 14.50 -4.37 8.54
N MET A 90 13.44 -4.79 7.82
CA MET A 90 12.68 -3.91 6.92
C MET A 90 12.05 -2.75 7.68
N GLU A 91 12.14 -1.55 7.14
CA GLU A 91 11.43 -0.36 7.64
C GLU A 91 10.16 -0.12 6.83
N VAL A 92 9.01 -0.24 7.50
CA VAL A 92 7.68 -0.05 6.90
C VAL A 92 7.02 1.18 7.51
N GLY A 93 6.55 2.08 6.66
CA GLY A 93 5.86 3.31 7.05
C GLY A 93 4.45 3.40 6.49
N ALA A 94 3.55 4.01 7.26
CA ALA A 94 2.21 4.31 6.79
C ALA A 94 2.23 5.42 5.74
N GLN A 95 1.36 5.32 4.74
CA GLN A 95 1.19 6.39 3.76
C GLN A 95 0.06 7.35 4.10
N ASN A 96 0.25 8.61 3.68
CA ASN A 96 -0.73 9.68 3.82
C ASN A 96 -1.18 9.88 5.27
N VAL A 97 -0.24 9.80 6.21
CA VAL A 97 -0.47 9.94 7.64
C VAL A 97 0.44 11.02 8.19
N ARG A 98 -0.08 11.87 9.08
CA ARG A 98 0.71 12.78 9.89
C ARG A 98 0.60 12.41 11.36
N GLY A 99 1.64 11.75 11.87
CA GLY A 99 1.68 11.19 13.21
C GLY A 99 1.50 9.68 13.23
N ASP A 100 0.71 9.18 14.16
CA ASP A 100 0.39 7.75 14.26
C ASP A 100 -0.79 7.41 13.31
N PRO A 101 -0.74 6.30 12.56
CA PRO A 101 -1.84 5.87 11.69
C PRO A 101 -3.21 5.77 12.38
N ARG A 102 -3.22 5.54 13.69
CA ARG A 102 -4.43 5.47 14.51
C ARG A 102 -4.98 6.85 14.88
N PHE A 103 -4.11 7.86 15.03
CA PHE A 103 -4.43 9.21 15.48
C PHE A 103 -3.90 10.25 14.51
N ASP A 104 -4.33 10.16 13.24
CA ASP A 104 -3.98 11.17 12.26
C ASP A 104 -4.73 12.48 12.52
N VAL A 105 -3.98 13.57 12.61
CA VAL A 105 -4.55 14.92 12.84
C VAL A 105 -5.56 15.30 11.76
N TYR A 106 -5.30 14.88 10.52
CA TYR A 106 -6.21 15.13 9.41
C TYR A 106 -7.45 14.21 9.38
N GLY A 107 -7.50 13.19 10.23
CA GLY A 107 -8.71 12.37 10.42
C GLY A 107 -9.92 13.18 10.88
N LEU A 108 -9.70 14.41 11.39
CA LEU A 108 -10.79 15.35 11.67
C LEU A 108 -11.53 15.79 10.40
N LEU A 109 -10.89 15.75 9.24
CA LEU A 109 -11.51 16.06 7.94
C LEU A 109 -12.66 15.12 7.61
N ASP A 110 -12.59 13.87 8.09
CA ASP A 110 -13.68 12.90 7.90
C ASP A 110 -14.99 13.35 8.58
N ARG A 111 -14.90 14.13 9.66
CA ARG A 111 -16.09 14.70 10.31
C ARG A 111 -16.65 15.93 9.57
N LEU A 112 -15.88 16.50 8.68
CA LEU A 112 -16.27 17.63 7.84
C LEU A 112 -16.78 17.18 6.45
N ASP A 113 -16.94 15.89 6.22
CA ASP A 113 -17.34 15.31 4.93
C ASP A 113 -18.66 15.89 4.43
N ARG A 114 -19.59 16.15 5.35
CA ARG A 114 -20.89 16.76 5.07
C ARG A 114 -20.77 18.14 4.40
N PHE A 115 -19.70 18.86 4.70
CA PHE A 115 -19.42 20.20 4.15
C PHE A 115 -18.50 20.16 2.91
N MET A 116 -17.95 18.99 2.60
CA MET A 116 -17.03 18.78 1.49
C MET A 116 -17.58 17.75 0.50
N PRO A 117 -18.66 18.05 -0.23
CA PRO A 117 -19.20 17.10 -1.21
C PRO A 117 -18.14 16.74 -2.26
N ALA A 118 -18.29 15.57 -2.89
CA ALA A 118 -17.39 15.12 -3.95
C ALA A 118 -17.20 16.22 -5.00
N GLY A 119 -15.95 16.54 -5.29
CA GLY A 119 -15.60 17.60 -6.25
C GLY A 119 -15.70 19.03 -5.73
N PHE A 120 -15.84 19.26 -4.41
CA PHE A 120 -15.92 20.60 -3.84
C PHE A 120 -14.74 21.49 -4.26
N TYR A 121 -13.54 20.93 -4.38
CA TYR A 121 -12.33 21.65 -4.79
C TYR A 121 -12.37 22.09 -6.25
N TYR A 122 -13.02 21.37 -7.14
CA TYR A 122 -13.25 21.81 -8.53
C TYR A 122 -14.23 22.97 -8.62
N ARG A 123 -15.18 23.06 -7.71
CA ARG A 123 -16.17 24.14 -7.68
C ARG A 123 -15.66 25.39 -7.01
N LEU A 124 -14.93 25.27 -5.90
CA LEU A 124 -14.54 26.40 -5.06
C LEU A 124 -13.24 27.07 -5.48
N PHE A 125 -12.28 26.31 -6.08
CA PHE A 125 -10.91 26.78 -6.24
C PHE A 125 -10.42 26.86 -7.69
N HIS A 126 -11.33 26.83 -8.68
CA HIS A 126 -10.94 26.93 -10.08
C HIS A 126 -10.75 28.38 -10.56
N ARG A 127 -11.22 29.37 -9.84
CA ARG A 127 -11.03 30.79 -10.12
C ARG A 127 -10.66 31.57 -8.86
N PRO A 128 -9.67 32.47 -8.92
CA PRO A 128 -8.76 32.75 -10.05
C PRO A 128 -7.69 31.65 -10.25
N ALA A 129 -7.07 31.61 -11.44
CA ALA A 129 -6.14 30.53 -11.84
C ALA A 129 -4.93 30.37 -10.92
N TRP A 130 -4.45 31.44 -10.30
CA TRP A 130 -3.36 31.37 -9.32
C TRP A 130 -3.77 30.62 -8.04
N ALA A 131 -5.01 30.81 -7.57
CA ALA A 131 -5.54 30.11 -6.42
C ALA A 131 -5.70 28.61 -6.72
N ALA A 132 -6.13 28.25 -7.93
CA ALA A 132 -6.23 26.88 -8.39
C ALA A 132 -4.86 26.16 -8.34
N ARG A 133 -3.79 26.78 -8.84
CA ARG A 133 -2.43 26.21 -8.79
C ARG A 133 -1.95 26.02 -7.36
N PHE A 134 -2.06 27.06 -6.55
CA PHE A 134 -1.65 26.98 -5.14
C PHE A 134 -2.39 25.85 -4.39
N PHE A 135 -3.70 25.72 -4.66
CA PHE A 135 -4.51 24.70 -4.02
C PHE A 135 -4.16 23.30 -4.51
N GLN A 136 -3.91 23.12 -5.80
CA GLN A 136 -3.47 21.85 -6.37
C GLN A 136 -2.13 21.39 -5.79
N GLU A 137 -1.16 22.30 -5.64
CA GLU A 137 0.13 21.98 -5.02
C GLU A 137 -0.02 21.58 -3.57
N ARG A 138 -0.84 22.30 -2.82
CA ARG A 138 -1.14 21.95 -1.41
C ARG A 138 -1.87 20.61 -1.29
N MET A 139 -2.83 20.37 -2.15
CA MET A 139 -3.56 19.09 -2.18
C MET A 139 -2.63 17.93 -2.56
N ARG A 140 -1.72 18.12 -3.51
CA ARG A 140 -0.69 17.13 -3.82
C ARG A 140 0.20 16.79 -2.63
N GLY A 141 0.64 17.82 -1.92
CA GLY A 141 1.46 17.64 -0.72
C GLY A 141 0.70 16.95 0.42
N LEU A 142 -0.60 17.20 0.55
CA LEU A 142 -1.46 16.53 1.52
C LEU A 142 -1.75 15.08 1.13
N ALA A 143 -1.88 14.82 -0.17
CA ALA A 143 -2.17 13.50 -0.70
C ALA A 143 -1.06 12.47 -0.45
N GLY A 144 0.18 12.93 -0.31
CA GLY A 144 1.32 12.02 -0.19
C GLY A 144 1.51 11.07 -1.39
N LEU A 145 0.69 11.22 -2.43
CA LEU A 145 0.71 10.41 -3.64
C LEU A 145 1.50 11.11 -4.74
N GLY A 146 2.34 10.35 -5.46
CA GLY A 146 3.01 10.85 -6.65
C GLY A 146 4.25 11.71 -6.39
N VAL A 147 4.90 11.57 -5.26
CA VAL A 147 6.27 12.07 -5.09
C VAL A 147 7.21 11.05 -5.73
N LEU A 148 7.72 11.39 -6.91
CA LEU A 148 8.79 10.61 -7.53
C LEU A 148 10.08 10.80 -6.71
N ARG A 149 10.65 9.71 -6.26
CA ARG A 149 11.95 9.65 -5.63
C ARG A 149 13.00 9.41 -6.71
N LEU A 150 13.50 10.50 -7.30
CA LEU A 150 14.55 10.45 -8.33
C LEU A 150 15.93 10.07 -7.76
N ASP A 151 16.08 10.10 -6.45
CA ASP A 151 17.28 9.76 -5.70
C ASP A 151 17.37 8.27 -5.33
N VAL A 152 16.33 7.49 -5.62
CA VAL A 152 16.37 6.03 -5.40
C VAL A 152 17.16 5.40 -6.54
N PRO A 153 18.28 4.73 -6.26
CA PRO A 153 19.03 4.04 -7.30
C PRO A 153 18.18 2.93 -7.91
N ASP A 154 18.29 2.77 -9.21
CA ASP A 154 17.74 1.62 -9.91
C ASP A 154 18.35 0.34 -9.32
N ARG A 155 17.53 -0.53 -8.76
CA ARG A 155 17.96 -1.73 -8.06
C ARG A 155 17.99 -2.96 -8.94
N GLY A 156 17.74 -2.84 -10.23
CA GLY A 156 17.62 -3.98 -11.12
C GLY A 156 18.42 -3.86 -12.41
N GLU A 157 19.11 -4.93 -12.79
CA GLU A 157 19.42 -5.17 -14.18
C GLU A 157 18.10 -5.51 -14.88
N HIS A 158 17.61 -4.60 -15.72
CA HIS A 158 16.42 -4.84 -16.52
C HIS A 158 16.85 -5.63 -17.77
N ALA A 159 16.73 -6.94 -17.71
CA ALA A 159 16.96 -7.78 -18.88
C ALA A 159 15.70 -7.81 -19.75
N GLU A 160 15.82 -7.37 -20.99
CA GLU A 160 14.78 -7.58 -21.99
C GLU A 160 14.85 -9.04 -22.50
N ARG A 161 13.71 -9.73 -22.48
CA ARG A 161 13.59 -11.06 -23.03
C ARG A 161 12.47 -11.10 -24.05
N TYR A 162 12.83 -11.41 -25.28
CA TYR A 162 11.86 -11.60 -26.34
C TYR A 162 11.37 -13.05 -26.37
N LEU A 163 10.08 -13.25 -26.15
CA LEU A 163 9.44 -14.57 -26.23
C LEU A 163 8.46 -14.56 -27.39
N LYS A 164 8.44 -15.67 -28.15
CA LYS A 164 7.46 -15.88 -29.19
C LYS A 164 6.48 -16.96 -28.73
N ALA A 165 5.20 -16.66 -28.79
CA ALA A 165 4.12 -17.56 -28.40
C ALA A 165 2.91 -17.32 -29.29
N ASP A 166 2.09 -18.35 -29.50
CA ASP A 166 0.83 -18.24 -30.25
C ASP A 166 -0.24 -17.58 -29.40
N VAL A 167 -0.23 -17.84 -28.11
CA VAL A 167 -1.11 -17.21 -27.12
C VAL A 167 -0.29 -16.66 -25.96
N ALA A 168 -0.53 -15.41 -25.59
CA ALA A 168 0.06 -14.80 -24.41
C ALA A 168 -1.04 -14.45 -23.40
N VAL A 169 -0.97 -15.02 -22.20
CA VAL A 169 -1.86 -14.68 -21.08
C VAL A 169 -1.14 -13.73 -20.16
N VAL A 170 -1.70 -12.53 -19.98
CA VAL A 170 -1.17 -11.51 -19.09
C VAL A 170 -2.01 -11.43 -17.82
N GLY A 171 -1.40 -11.77 -16.71
CA GLY A 171 -2.05 -11.79 -15.38
C GLY A 171 -2.21 -13.21 -14.85
N GLY A 172 -1.75 -13.43 -13.59
CA GLY A 172 -1.80 -14.70 -12.87
C GLY A 172 -2.99 -14.84 -11.92
N GLY A 173 -4.05 -14.06 -12.10
CA GLY A 173 -5.29 -14.19 -11.35
C GLY A 173 -6.12 -15.41 -11.80
N PRO A 174 -7.23 -15.72 -11.13
CA PRO A 174 -8.07 -16.89 -11.44
C PRO A 174 -8.46 -16.98 -12.92
N ALA A 175 -8.84 -15.85 -13.52
CA ALA A 175 -9.22 -15.80 -14.94
C ALA A 175 -8.03 -16.11 -15.87
N GLY A 176 -6.86 -15.53 -15.61
CA GLY A 176 -5.66 -15.76 -16.39
C GLY A 176 -5.16 -17.19 -16.27
N LEU A 177 -5.18 -17.77 -15.07
CA LEU A 177 -4.81 -19.17 -14.85
C LEU A 177 -5.79 -20.12 -15.56
N SER A 178 -7.09 -19.85 -15.52
CA SER A 178 -8.09 -20.63 -16.24
C SER A 178 -7.88 -20.54 -17.76
N ALA A 179 -7.62 -19.33 -18.28
CA ALA A 179 -7.33 -19.16 -19.71
C ALA A 179 -6.03 -19.86 -20.14
N ALA A 180 -4.99 -19.83 -19.31
CA ALA A 180 -3.74 -20.52 -19.58
C ALA A 180 -3.89 -22.04 -19.60
N LEU A 181 -4.70 -22.60 -18.68
CA LEU A 181 -5.01 -24.03 -18.63
C LEU A 181 -5.81 -24.50 -19.86
N GLU A 182 -6.69 -23.67 -20.38
CA GLU A 182 -7.51 -23.99 -21.54
C GLU A 182 -6.71 -23.85 -22.85
N ALA A 183 -5.73 -22.95 -22.90
CA ALA A 183 -4.89 -22.70 -24.07
C ALA A 183 -3.70 -23.67 -24.21
N GLY A 184 -3.31 -24.37 -23.15
CA GLY A 184 -2.18 -25.32 -23.11
C GLY A 184 -2.60 -26.75 -23.12
#